data_93489cac3664dd3ec1ecc7c79c8daa74
#
_entry.id   93489cac3664dd3ec1ecc7c79c8daa74
#
_cell.length_a   1.000
_cell.length_b   1.000
_cell.length_c   1.000
_cell.angle_alpha   90.00
_cell.angle_beta   90.00
_cell.angle_gamma   90.00
#
_symmetry.space_group_name_H-M   'P 1'
#
loop_
_entity.id
_entity.type
_entity.pdbx_description
1 polymer ?
#
loop_
_entity_poly.entity_id
_entity_poly.type
_entity_poly.pdbx_seq_one_letter_code
_entity_poly.pdbx_strand_id
1 'polypeptide(L)'
;MNKADRYSIGIALSGGGFRGMAHIGVLRALEQHAMKPDLIAGTSAGSLVGALYASGKSATDIESLASKIFWPKLLGSHALADFCRDNLPCTFAELAIPLCVVVTALPSKQPVVFDSGELVPAIIASCAMPWLFRRVKIGDSIYTDGGWACVLPARVCRERGCKKVISSDVWWRASVAKRSGFSTNGRFANYAYSRQYMEALNKSDVVINPQIHAAGMLPGRRGMRSLIRSGELAANETLRHP
;
A
#
# COMPACT_ATOMS: atom_id res chain seq x y z
N MET A 1 -7.88 -29.11 -2.42
CA MET A 1 -6.59 -28.52 -2.01
C MET A 1 -6.81 -27.58 -0.87
N ASN A 2 -6.14 -27.82 0.26
CA ASN A 2 -6.23 -26.96 1.43
C ASN A 2 -5.73 -25.54 1.04
N LYS A 3 -6.48 -24.47 1.40
CA LYS A 3 -6.07 -23.09 1.11
C LYS A 3 -4.78 -22.66 1.81
N ALA A 4 -4.31 -23.46 2.77
CA ALA A 4 -3.05 -23.27 3.45
C ALA A 4 -1.88 -23.58 2.48
N ASP A 5 -0.90 -22.69 2.44
CA ASP A 5 0.38 -22.86 1.72
C ASP A 5 0.34 -22.70 0.18
N ARG A 6 -0.57 -21.88 -0.33
CA ARG A 6 -0.66 -21.60 -1.77
C ARG A 6 0.51 -20.72 -2.27
N TYR A 7 1.00 -19.82 -1.44
CA TYR A 7 2.06 -18.85 -1.76
C TYR A 7 3.19 -18.94 -0.75
N SER A 8 4.45 -18.90 -1.19
CA SER A 8 5.60 -18.92 -0.28
C SER A 8 5.76 -17.59 0.44
N ILE A 9 5.74 -16.47 -0.31
CA ILE A 9 5.93 -15.13 0.23
C ILE A 9 4.78 -14.22 -0.19
N GLY A 10 4.09 -13.64 0.79
CA GLY A 10 3.17 -12.54 0.59
C GLY A 10 3.77 -11.23 1.09
N ILE A 11 3.56 -10.13 0.35
CA ILE A 11 3.90 -8.80 0.83
C ILE A 11 2.65 -7.97 1.08
N ALA A 12 2.56 -7.37 2.28
CA ALA A 12 1.51 -6.44 2.65
C ALA A 12 2.05 -5.00 2.64
N LEU A 13 1.48 -4.15 1.80
CA LEU A 13 1.85 -2.76 1.63
C LEU A 13 0.79 -1.85 2.26
N SER A 14 1.14 -1.13 3.32
CA SER A 14 0.20 -0.29 4.05
C SER A 14 -0.26 0.94 3.26
N GLY A 15 -1.39 1.51 3.64
CA GLY A 15 -1.77 2.86 3.27
C GLY A 15 -0.82 3.88 3.89
N GLY A 16 -0.72 5.07 3.27
CA GLY A 16 0.15 6.12 3.81
C GLY A 16 0.26 7.39 2.97
N GLY A 17 -0.51 7.52 1.90
CA GLY A 17 -0.43 8.64 0.98
C GLY A 17 0.99 8.74 0.39
N PHE A 18 1.59 9.92 0.39
CA PHE A 18 2.94 10.12 -0.16
C PHE A 18 4.05 9.32 0.53
N ARG A 19 3.85 8.89 1.79
CA ARG A 19 4.78 8.00 2.48
C ARG A 19 4.90 6.64 1.78
N GLY A 20 3.89 6.27 0.98
CA GLY A 20 3.92 5.08 0.13
C GLY A 20 5.10 5.01 -0.84
N MET A 21 5.80 6.14 -1.11
CA MET A 21 7.06 6.11 -1.86
C MET A 21 8.12 5.23 -1.19
N ALA A 22 8.07 5.07 0.14
CA ALA A 22 8.99 4.19 0.84
C ALA A 22 8.79 2.71 0.47
N HIS A 23 7.59 2.29 0.05
CA HIS A 23 7.37 0.94 -0.45
C HIS A 23 8.24 0.61 -1.66
N ILE A 24 8.53 1.60 -2.53
CA ILE A 24 9.42 1.41 -3.69
C ILE A 24 10.81 0.98 -3.21
N GLY A 25 11.32 1.62 -2.16
CA GLY A 25 12.61 1.25 -1.57
C GLY A 25 12.59 -0.13 -0.91
N VAL A 26 11.48 -0.49 -0.24
CA VAL A 26 11.30 -1.83 0.32
C VAL A 26 11.30 -2.89 -0.78
N LEU A 27 10.56 -2.69 -1.87
CA LEU A 27 10.53 -3.59 -3.01
C LEU A 27 11.91 -3.75 -3.66
N ARG A 28 12.68 -2.66 -3.78
CA ARG A 28 14.07 -2.70 -4.27
C ARG A 28 14.96 -3.57 -3.39
N ALA A 29 14.87 -3.43 -2.08
CA ALA A 29 15.64 -4.27 -1.17
C ALA A 29 15.23 -5.74 -1.28
N LEU A 30 13.95 -6.05 -1.44
CA LEU A 30 13.50 -7.43 -1.70
C LEU A 30 14.08 -7.98 -3.01
N GLU A 31 14.13 -7.18 -4.09
CA GLU A 31 14.80 -7.56 -5.34
C GLU A 31 16.29 -7.87 -5.12
N GLN A 32 17.00 -7.00 -4.39
CA GLN A 32 18.42 -7.17 -4.06
C GLN A 32 18.69 -8.46 -3.25
N HIS A 33 17.75 -8.84 -2.38
CA HIS A 33 17.81 -10.08 -1.59
C HIS A 33 17.22 -11.31 -2.30
N ALA A 34 16.88 -11.21 -3.59
CA ALA A 34 16.21 -12.26 -4.38
C ALA A 34 14.89 -12.78 -3.74
N MET A 35 14.23 -11.96 -2.97
CA MET A 35 12.95 -12.25 -2.28
C MET A 35 11.78 -11.77 -3.13
N LYS A 36 11.37 -12.57 -4.11
CA LYS A 36 10.24 -12.23 -4.97
C LYS A 36 8.92 -12.62 -4.27
N PRO A 37 7.97 -11.69 -4.11
CA PRO A 37 6.64 -12.04 -3.58
C PRO A 37 5.82 -12.84 -4.60
N ASP A 38 5.07 -13.82 -4.10
CA ASP A 38 4.13 -14.62 -4.88
C ASP A 38 2.71 -14.03 -4.83
N LEU A 39 2.45 -13.14 -3.86
CA LEU A 39 1.21 -12.40 -3.69
C LEU A 39 1.48 -11.04 -3.07
N ILE A 40 0.76 -10.03 -3.54
CA ILE A 40 0.80 -8.68 -3.00
C ILE A 40 -0.58 -8.32 -2.46
N ALA A 41 -0.65 -7.77 -1.25
CA ALA A 41 -1.85 -7.12 -0.72
C ALA A 41 -1.53 -5.64 -0.43
N GLY A 42 -2.36 -4.74 -0.95
CA GLY A 42 -2.11 -3.31 -0.83
C GLY A 42 -3.34 -2.51 -0.41
N THR A 43 -3.09 -1.44 0.33
CA THR A 43 -4.11 -0.47 0.74
C THR A 43 -3.68 0.94 0.29
N SER A 44 -4.58 1.70 -0.36
CA SER A 44 -4.32 3.10 -0.76
C SER A 44 -3.01 3.22 -1.56
N ALA A 45 -2.05 4.05 -1.15
CA ALA A 45 -0.74 4.16 -1.79
C ALA A 45 -0.03 2.80 -1.94
N GLY A 46 -0.19 1.89 -0.98
CA GLY A 46 0.34 0.52 -1.07
C GLY A 46 -0.32 -0.29 -2.18
N SER A 47 -1.61 -0.07 -2.48
CA SER A 47 -2.28 -0.73 -3.60
C SER A 47 -1.75 -0.23 -4.94
N LEU A 48 -1.49 1.08 -5.08
CA LEU A 48 -0.94 1.66 -6.30
C LEU A 48 0.48 1.18 -6.58
N VAL A 49 1.37 1.26 -5.59
CA VAL A 49 2.76 0.77 -5.72
C VAL A 49 2.77 -0.74 -5.95
N GLY A 50 1.92 -1.48 -5.24
CA GLY A 50 1.76 -2.93 -5.40
C GLY A 50 1.26 -3.30 -6.81
N ALA A 51 0.31 -2.55 -7.38
CA ALA A 51 -0.20 -2.78 -8.74
C ALA A 51 0.88 -2.54 -9.80
N LEU A 52 1.65 -1.46 -9.67
CA LEU A 52 2.78 -1.18 -10.58
C LEU A 52 3.82 -2.31 -10.52
N TYR A 53 4.14 -2.80 -9.33
CA TYR A 53 5.07 -3.91 -9.17
C TYR A 53 4.49 -5.24 -9.68
N ALA A 54 3.22 -5.51 -9.37
CA ALA A 54 2.51 -6.69 -9.84
C ALA A 54 2.36 -6.74 -11.36
N SER A 55 2.36 -5.59 -12.05
CA SER A 55 2.35 -5.51 -13.52
C SER A 55 3.71 -5.85 -14.16
N GLY A 56 4.73 -6.22 -13.37
CA GLY A 56 6.05 -6.61 -13.85
C GLY A 56 7.10 -5.49 -13.90
N LYS A 57 6.75 -4.30 -13.42
CA LYS A 57 7.73 -3.20 -13.32
C LYS A 57 8.66 -3.42 -12.14
N SER A 58 9.96 -3.18 -12.33
CA SER A 58 10.94 -3.18 -11.25
C SER A 58 10.75 -1.97 -10.32
N ALA A 59 11.31 -2.04 -9.11
CA ALA A 59 11.33 -0.91 -8.20
C ALA A 59 11.99 0.34 -8.84
N THR A 60 12.98 0.14 -9.71
CA THR A 60 13.64 1.23 -10.45
C THR A 60 12.72 1.86 -11.49
N ASP A 61 11.92 1.06 -12.21
CA ASP A 61 10.93 1.58 -13.15
C ASP A 61 9.86 2.40 -12.43
N ILE A 62 9.38 1.90 -11.28
CA ILE A 62 8.38 2.59 -10.45
C ILE A 62 8.95 3.92 -9.92
N GLU A 63 10.20 3.97 -9.46
CA GLU A 63 10.85 5.23 -9.06
C GLU A 63 10.97 6.20 -10.24
N SER A 64 11.34 5.71 -11.42
CA SER A 64 11.41 6.53 -12.64
C SER A 64 10.05 7.13 -12.97
N LEU A 65 8.97 6.36 -12.96
CA LEU A 65 7.61 6.84 -13.14
C LEU A 65 7.25 7.88 -12.09
N ALA A 66 7.48 7.57 -10.80
CA ALA A 66 7.20 8.47 -9.69
C ALA A 66 7.92 9.81 -9.81
N SER A 67 9.15 9.83 -10.34
CA SER A 67 9.96 11.04 -10.51
C SER A 67 9.44 12.00 -11.60
N LYS A 68 8.68 11.50 -12.56
CA LYS A 68 8.10 12.27 -13.68
C LYS A 68 6.77 12.93 -13.31
N ILE A 69 6.14 12.49 -12.22
CA ILE A 69 4.82 12.94 -11.83
C ILE A 69 4.93 14.21 -10.98
N PHE A 70 4.12 15.20 -11.32
CA PHE A 70 3.84 16.30 -10.40
C PHE A 70 2.68 15.87 -9.45
N TRP A 71 3.04 15.31 -8.32
CA TRP A 71 2.13 14.68 -7.35
C TRP A 71 0.90 15.50 -6.97
N PRO A 72 0.96 16.86 -6.82
CA PRO A 72 -0.23 17.65 -6.58
C PRO A 72 -1.32 17.48 -7.65
N LYS A 73 -0.96 17.18 -8.91
CA LYS A 73 -1.94 16.92 -9.97
C LYS A 73 -2.67 15.59 -9.80
N LEU A 74 -2.05 14.59 -9.14
CA LEU A 74 -2.70 13.30 -8.87
C LEU A 74 -3.73 13.38 -7.73
N LEU A 75 -3.82 14.50 -7.02
CA LEU A 75 -4.86 14.72 -6.00
C LEU A 75 -6.27 14.89 -6.60
N GLY A 76 -6.42 14.82 -7.93
CA GLY A 76 -7.71 14.72 -8.61
C GLY A 76 -7.98 13.28 -9.05
N SER A 77 -9.21 12.78 -8.84
CA SER A 77 -9.60 11.40 -9.22
C SER A 77 -9.37 11.10 -10.71
N HIS A 78 -9.50 12.08 -11.59
CA HIS A 78 -9.28 11.91 -13.03
C HIS A 78 -7.79 11.70 -13.36
N ALA A 79 -6.90 12.53 -12.81
CA ALA A 79 -5.48 12.41 -13.10
C ALA A 79 -4.87 11.11 -12.55
N LEU A 80 -5.34 10.62 -11.40
CA LEU A 80 -4.93 9.30 -10.89
C LEU A 80 -5.47 8.18 -11.79
N ALA A 81 -6.72 8.30 -12.28
CA ALA A 81 -7.31 7.32 -13.17
C ALA A 81 -6.56 7.25 -14.51
N ASP A 82 -6.22 8.40 -15.09
CA ASP A 82 -5.45 8.48 -16.33
C ASP A 82 -4.05 7.88 -16.13
N PHE A 83 -3.35 8.24 -15.06
CA PHE A 83 -2.08 7.63 -14.71
C PHE A 83 -2.17 6.10 -14.58
N CYS A 84 -3.22 5.59 -13.93
CA CYS A 84 -3.41 4.14 -13.80
C CYS A 84 -3.67 3.48 -15.17
N ARG A 85 -4.51 4.07 -16.03
CA ARG A 85 -4.79 3.53 -17.38
C ARG A 85 -3.54 3.50 -18.26
N ASP A 86 -2.68 4.52 -18.16
CA ASP A 86 -1.45 4.61 -18.94
C ASP A 86 -0.37 3.62 -18.48
N ASN A 87 -0.43 3.14 -17.23
CA ASN A 87 0.68 2.41 -16.62
C ASN A 87 0.33 1.02 -16.07
N LEU A 88 -0.95 0.66 -16.02
CA LEU A 88 -1.42 -0.62 -15.50
C LEU A 88 -2.25 -1.38 -16.55
N PRO A 89 -2.32 -2.71 -16.48
CA PRO A 89 -3.24 -3.49 -17.31
C PRO A 89 -4.71 -3.21 -16.92
N CYS A 90 -5.64 -3.64 -17.77
CA CYS A 90 -7.06 -3.39 -17.56
C CYS A 90 -7.63 -4.23 -16.41
N THR A 91 -7.14 -5.45 -16.24
CA THR A 91 -7.70 -6.42 -15.30
C THR A 91 -6.65 -7.00 -14.36
N PHE A 92 -7.11 -7.52 -13.22
CA PHE A 92 -6.25 -8.26 -12.29
C PHE A 92 -5.63 -9.51 -12.92
N ALA A 93 -6.31 -10.15 -13.87
CA ALA A 93 -5.85 -11.37 -14.50
C ALA A 93 -4.59 -11.19 -15.37
N GLU A 94 -4.33 -9.97 -15.81
CA GLU A 94 -3.18 -9.61 -16.64
C GLU A 94 -1.93 -9.28 -15.82
N LEU A 95 -2.04 -9.28 -14.48
CA LEU A 95 -0.91 -9.02 -13.59
C LEU A 95 0.04 -10.21 -13.53
N ALA A 96 1.35 -9.96 -13.53
CA ALA A 96 2.39 -10.98 -13.39
C ALA A 96 2.45 -11.58 -11.98
N ILE A 97 1.99 -10.83 -10.96
CA ILE A 97 1.90 -11.29 -9.58
C ILE A 97 0.45 -11.04 -9.11
N PRO A 98 -0.23 -12.04 -8.49
CA PRO A 98 -1.53 -11.86 -7.89
C PRO A 98 -1.56 -10.67 -6.92
N LEU A 99 -2.58 -9.81 -7.06
CA LEU A 99 -2.75 -8.61 -6.25
C LEU A 99 -4.11 -8.64 -5.55
N CYS A 100 -4.11 -8.27 -4.27
CA CYS A 100 -5.29 -8.01 -3.47
C CYS A 100 -5.34 -6.51 -3.13
N VAL A 101 -6.39 -5.82 -3.57
CA VAL A 101 -6.60 -4.40 -3.32
C VAL A 101 -7.66 -4.22 -2.25
N VAL A 102 -7.32 -3.57 -1.15
CA VAL A 102 -8.24 -3.34 -0.04
C VAL A 102 -8.94 -1.99 -0.19
N VAL A 103 -10.26 -2.00 -0.07
CA VAL A 103 -11.13 -0.82 -0.05
C VAL A 103 -12.03 -0.86 1.18
N THR A 104 -12.68 0.25 1.49
CA THR A 104 -13.72 0.31 2.53
C THR A 104 -15.10 0.44 1.88
N ALA A 105 -15.99 -0.51 2.12
CA ALA A 105 -17.37 -0.45 1.66
C ALA A 105 -18.21 0.54 2.49
N LEU A 106 -19.11 1.26 1.83
CA LEU A 106 -20.05 2.18 2.48
C LEU A 106 -21.50 1.69 2.27
N PRO A 107 -22.37 1.84 3.28
CA PRO A 107 -22.16 2.52 4.57
C PRO A 107 -21.55 1.62 5.67
N SER A 108 -21.35 0.32 5.42
CA SER A 108 -20.95 -0.67 6.44
C SER A 108 -19.61 -0.40 7.10
N LYS A 109 -18.70 0.33 6.42
CA LYS A 109 -17.31 0.61 6.82
C LYS A 109 -16.46 -0.66 7.00
N GLN A 110 -16.88 -1.77 6.37
CA GLN A 110 -16.12 -3.03 6.39
C GLN A 110 -15.07 -3.05 5.27
N PRO A 111 -13.94 -3.74 5.49
CA PRO A 111 -12.96 -3.95 4.44
C PRO A 111 -13.52 -4.91 3.39
N VAL A 112 -13.30 -4.57 2.12
CA VAL A 112 -13.56 -5.42 0.97
C VAL A 112 -12.26 -5.57 0.19
N VAL A 113 -12.01 -6.76 -0.32
CA VAL A 113 -10.79 -7.10 -1.08
C VAL A 113 -11.17 -7.38 -2.52
N PHE A 114 -10.63 -6.62 -3.44
CA PHE A 114 -10.69 -6.90 -4.88
C PHE A 114 -9.42 -7.63 -5.32
N ASP A 115 -9.58 -8.73 -6.04
CA ASP A 115 -8.49 -9.54 -6.62
C ASP A 115 -8.84 -10.08 -8.01
N SER A 116 -9.94 -9.61 -8.57
CA SER A 116 -10.44 -9.98 -9.90
C SER A 116 -11.25 -8.83 -10.51
N GLY A 117 -11.54 -8.92 -11.82
CA GLY A 117 -12.26 -7.90 -12.57
C GLY A 117 -11.36 -6.74 -12.99
N GLU A 118 -11.93 -5.55 -13.11
CA GLU A 118 -11.23 -4.34 -13.54
C GLU A 118 -10.29 -3.79 -12.45
N LEU A 119 -9.02 -3.60 -12.81
CA LEU A 119 -7.98 -3.18 -11.87
C LEU A 119 -8.06 -1.70 -11.49
N VAL A 120 -8.20 -0.83 -12.49
CA VAL A 120 -8.13 0.63 -12.28
C VAL A 120 -9.22 1.15 -11.34
N PRO A 121 -10.51 0.76 -11.48
CA PRO A 121 -11.54 1.17 -10.54
C PRO A 121 -11.25 0.75 -9.09
N ALA A 122 -10.70 -0.45 -8.88
CA ALA A 122 -10.33 -0.93 -7.54
C ALA A 122 -9.21 -0.10 -6.92
N ILE A 123 -8.15 0.24 -7.69
CA ILE A 123 -7.06 1.12 -7.23
C ILE A 123 -7.57 2.51 -6.88
N ILE A 124 -8.41 3.11 -7.75
CA ILE A 124 -8.99 4.43 -7.49
C ILE A 124 -9.84 4.41 -6.22
N ALA A 125 -10.66 3.36 -6.02
CA ALA A 125 -11.46 3.21 -4.82
C ALA A 125 -10.58 3.07 -3.56
N SER A 126 -9.50 2.29 -3.65
CA SER A 126 -8.54 2.13 -2.55
C SER A 126 -7.81 3.41 -2.18
N CYS A 127 -7.60 4.31 -3.15
CA CYS A 127 -6.97 5.62 -2.96
C CYS A 127 -7.96 6.76 -2.72
N ALA A 128 -9.27 6.49 -2.68
CA ALA A 128 -10.32 7.50 -2.54
C ALA A 128 -10.44 8.04 -1.10
N MET A 129 -9.40 8.77 -0.65
CA MET A 129 -9.33 9.38 0.66
C MET A 129 -10.46 10.41 0.82
N PRO A 130 -11.33 10.31 1.85
CA PRO A 130 -12.39 11.26 2.12
C PRO A 130 -11.87 12.69 2.21
N TRP A 131 -12.68 13.62 1.72
CA TRP A 131 -12.44 15.07 1.56
C TRP A 131 -11.44 15.44 0.46
N LEU A 132 -10.62 14.50 -0.04
CA LEU A 132 -9.68 14.75 -1.12
C LEU A 132 -10.16 14.16 -2.45
N PHE A 133 -10.83 13.02 -2.40
CA PHE A 133 -11.35 12.30 -3.56
C PHE A 133 -12.83 11.99 -3.41
N ARG A 134 -13.52 11.88 -4.56
CA ARG A 134 -14.90 11.38 -4.57
C ARG A 134 -14.92 9.88 -4.25
N ARG A 135 -16.00 9.43 -3.60
CA ARG A 135 -16.30 8.01 -3.43
C ARG A 135 -16.46 7.34 -4.78
N VAL A 136 -16.09 6.08 -4.89
CA VAL A 136 -16.10 5.31 -6.14
C VAL A 136 -17.23 4.30 -6.10
N LYS A 137 -18.08 4.29 -7.15
CA LYS A 137 -19.10 3.27 -7.34
C LYS A 137 -18.52 2.16 -8.21
N ILE A 138 -18.57 0.89 -7.74
CA ILE A 138 -18.21 -0.31 -8.50
C ILE A 138 -19.39 -1.28 -8.37
N GLY A 139 -20.02 -1.61 -9.48
CA GLY A 139 -21.31 -2.31 -9.48
C GLY A 139 -22.37 -1.47 -8.72
N ASP A 140 -23.08 -2.08 -7.80
CA ASP A 140 -24.11 -1.41 -6.99
C ASP A 140 -23.59 -0.86 -5.66
N SER A 141 -22.33 -1.04 -5.35
CA SER A 141 -21.72 -0.66 -4.08
C SER A 141 -20.84 0.57 -4.20
N ILE A 142 -20.72 1.31 -3.09
CA ILE A 142 -19.92 2.54 -2.98
C ILE A 142 -18.74 2.27 -2.06
N TYR A 143 -17.55 2.67 -2.51
CA TYR A 143 -16.29 2.44 -1.82
C TYR A 143 -15.53 3.74 -1.57
N THR A 144 -14.66 3.70 -0.58
CA THR A 144 -13.71 4.75 -0.22
C THR A 144 -12.37 4.13 0.17
N ASP A 145 -11.37 4.96 0.49
CA ASP A 145 -10.01 4.54 0.84
C ASP A 145 -9.98 3.37 1.82
N GLY A 146 -9.20 2.35 1.48
CA GLY A 146 -9.09 1.12 2.27
C GLY A 146 -8.52 1.34 3.67
N GLY A 147 -7.75 2.42 3.88
CA GLY A 147 -7.14 2.75 5.17
C GLY A 147 -8.14 3.03 6.30
N TRP A 148 -9.42 3.23 5.99
CA TRP A 148 -10.47 3.36 7.00
C TRP A 148 -10.83 2.04 7.67
N ALA A 149 -10.78 0.94 6.92
CA ALA A 149 -11.15 -0.38 7.42
C ALA A 149 -9.92 -1.29 7.65
N CYS A 150 -8.86 -1.15 6.84
CA CYS A 150 -7.66 -1.99 6.95
C CYS A 150 -6.45 -1.28 6.33
N VAL A 151 -5.69 -0.56 7.16
CA VAL A 151 -4.51 0.19 6.69
C VAL A 151 -3.33 -0.72 6.33
N LEU A 152 -3.12 -1.82 7.04
CA LEU A 152 -2.07 -2.81 6.80
C LEU A 152 -2.69 -4.17 6.50
N PRO A 153 -2.68 -4.64 5.23
CA PRO A 153 -3.44 -5.81 4.82
C PRO A 153 -2.71 -7.16 5.01
N ALA A 154 -1.92 -7.33 6.09
CA ALA A 154 -1.19 -8.56 6.37
C ALA A 154 -2.11 -9.78 6.55
N ARG A 155 -3.29 -9.57 7.16
CA ARG A 155 -4.31 -10.61 7.30
C ARG A 155 -4.77 -11.14 5.94
N VAL A 156 -4.89 -10.26 4.93
CA VAL A 156 -5.29 -10.67 3.58
C VAL A 156 -4.28 -11.66 2.98
N CYS A 157 -2.98 -11.43 3.16
CA CYS A 157 -1.95 -12.37 2.73
C CYS A 157 -2.12 -13.74 3.40
N ARG A 158 -2.38 -13.78 4.72
CA ARG A 158 -2.62 -15.05 5.44
C ARG A 158 -3.86 -15.78 4.94
N GLU A 159 -4.97 -15.07 4.78
CA GLU A 159 -6.23 -15.64 4.30
C GLU A 159 -6.14 -16.17 2.87
N ARG A 160 -5.19 -15.66 2.08
CA ARG A 160 -4.86 -16.17 0.73
C ARG A 160 -3.86 -17.32 0.73
N GLY A 161 -3.35 -17.73 1.90
CA GLY A 161 -2.48 -18.89 2.05
C GLY A 161 -0.99 -18.56 1.86
N CYS A 162 -0.52 -17.37 2.23
CA CYS A 162 0.91 -17.07 2.27
C CYS A 162 1.56 -17.70 3.51
N LYS A 163 2.64 -18.47 3.30
CA LYS A 163 3.44 -19.08 4.37
C LYS A 163 4.19 -18.02 5.17
N LYS A 164 4.88 -17.12 4.47
CA LYS A 164 5.61 -15.98 5.04
C LYS A 164 4.94 -14.69 4.60
N VAL A 165 4.69 -13.78 5.56
CA VAL A 165 4.12 -12.46 5.30
C VAL A 165 5.12 -11.41 5.71
N ILE A 166 5.57 -10.61 4.72
CA ILE A 166 6.42 -9.44 4.92
C ILE A 166 5.52 -8.21 4.81
N SER A 167 5.48 -7.40 5.86
CA SER A 167 4.71 -6.17 5.89
C SER A 167 5.60 -4.95 5.75
N SER A 168 5.31 -4.09 4.79
CA SER A 168 5.90 -2.76 4.67
C SER A 168 4.91 -1.76 5.26
N ASP A 169 5.24 -1.23 6.44
CA ASP A 169 4.36 -0.34 7.19
C ASP A 169 4.91 1.09 7.24
N VAL A 170 4.35 1.94 6.40
CA VAL A 170 4.68 3.37 6.34
C VAL A 170 3.73 4.23 7.20
N TRP A 171 2.79 3.59 7.89
CA TRP A 171 1.79 4.24 8.73
C TRP A 171 2.24 4.45 10.18
N TRP A 172 2.93 3.48 10.78
CA TRP A 172 3.27 3.39 12.20
C TRP A 172 3.90 4.68 12.78
N ARG A 173 4.95 5.21 12.17
CA ARG A 173 5.64 6.39 12.71
C ARG A 173 4.88 7.69 12.58
N ALA A 174 3.97 7.79 11.63
CA ALA A 174 3.08 8.94 11.54
C ALA A 174 2.17 9.05 12.76
N SER A 175 1.81 7.92 13.39
CA SER A 175 0.98 7.89 14.60
C SER A 175 1.78 8.10 15.88
N VAL A 176 3.04 7.68 15.94
CA VAL A 176 3.93 7.87 17.09
C VAL A 176 4.48 9.29 17.15
N ALA A 177 4.80 9.91 16.02
CA ALA A 177 5.26 11.31 15.96
C ALA A 177 4.21 12.31 16.49
N LYS A 178 2.95 11.93 16.59
CA LYS A 178 1.88 12.75 17.20
C LYS A 178 1.98 12.97 18.69
N ARG A 179 2.79 12.21 19.42
CA ARG A 179 3.09 12.50 20.84
C ARG A 179 3.84 13.83 21.03
N SER A 180 4.39 14.40 19.96
CA SER A 180 5.13 15.67 19.96
C SER A 180 4.35 16.86 19.37
N GLY A 181 3.02 16.92 19.47
CA GLY A 181 2.28 18.17 19.35
C GLY A 181 1.68 18.51 17.97
N PHE A 182 1.73 17.65 16.95
CA PHE A 182 1.03 17.89 15.68
C PHE A 182 -0.37 17.26 15.72
N SER A 183 -1.39 18.08 16.01
CA SER A 183 -2.80 17.71 16.00
C SER A 183 -3.30 17.49 14.56
N THR A 184 -3.49 16.25 14.16
CA THR A 184 -4.46 15.91 13.12
C THR A 184 -5.64 15.26 13.82
N ASN A 185 -6.84 15.88 13.68
CA ASN A 185 -8.06 15.47 14.37
C ASN A 185 -8.29 13.95 14.43
N GLY A 186 -8.28 13.46 15.62
CA GLY A 186 -8.70 12.25 16.33
C GLY A 186 -9.01 10.94 15.62
N ARG A 187 -9.54 10.91 14.41
CA ARG A 187 -10.11 9.67 13.82
C ARG A 187 -9.07 8.74 13.18
N PHE A 188 -8.04 9.27 12.50
CA PHE A 188 -6.94 8.46 11.96
C PHE A 188 -5.93 8.03 13.03
N ALA A 189 -5.75 8.82 14.09
CA ALA A 189 -4.84 8.47 15.18
C ALA A 189 -5.33 7.28 16.00
N ASN A 190 -6.66 7.15 16.16
CA ASN A 190 -7.26 6.03 16.88
C ASN A 190 -7.16 4.71 16.11
N TYR A 191 -7.03 4.76 14.79
CA TYR A 191 -6.92 3.56 13.97
C TYR A 191 -5.54 2.87 14.11
N ALA A 192 -4.46 3.61 14.22
CA ALA A 192 -3.10 3.05 14.38
C ALA A 192 -2.94 2.22 15.66
N TYR A 193 -3.79 2.45 16.65
CA TYR A 193 -3.89 1.67 17.89
C TYR A 193 -5.13 0.77 17.93
N SER A 194 -5.83 0.64 16.80
CA SER A 194 -7.00 -0.22 16.73
C SER A 194 -6.60 -1.68 16.89
N ARG A 195 -7.52 -2.47 17.45
CA ARG A 195 -7.36 -3.92 17.55
C ARG A 195 -7.01 -4.58 16.20
N GLN A 196 -7.62 -4.10 15.12
CA GLN A 196 -7.37 -4.60 13.76
C GLN A 196 -5.95 -4.35 13.26
N TYR A 197 -5.36 -3.19 13.59
CA TYR A 197 -3.99 -2.87 13.22
C TYR A 197 -2.98 -3.73 14.01
N MET A 198 -3.19 -3.89 15.31
CA MET A 198 -2.38 -4.80 16.13
C MET A 198 -2.48 -6.24 15.66
N GLU A 199 -3.68 -6.68 15.28
CA GLU A 199 -3.88 -7.99 14.66
C GLU A 199 -3.11 -8.14 13.35
N ALA A 200 -3.10 -7.10 12.50
CA ALA A 200 -2.33 -7.12 11.26
C ALA A 200 -0.82 -7.27 11.51
N LEU A 201 -0.27 -6.57 12.51
CA LEU A 201 1.13 -6.74 12.92
C LEU A 201 1.42 -8.17 13.37
N ASN A 202 0.52 -8.77 14.16
CA ASN A 202 0.65 -10.16 14.63
C ASN A 202 0.51 -11.21 13.50
N LYS A 203 -0.05 -10.83 12.35
CA LYS A 203 -0.13 -11.70 11.15
C LYS A 203 1.08 -11.57 10.24
N SER A 204 2.02 -10.69 10.56
CA SER A 204 3.26 -10.48 9.83
C SER A 204 4.40 -11.27 10.47
N ASP A 205 5.19 -11.99 9.67
CA ASP A 205 6.43 -12.62 10.16
C ASP A 205 7.57 -11.61 10.22
N VAL A 206 7.55 -10.64 9.28
CA VAL A 206 8.53 -9.57 9.19
C VAL A 206 7.78 -8.25 9.02
N VAL A 207 8.11 -7.25 9.83
CA VAL A 207 7.56 -5.90 9.71
C VAL A 207 8.68 -4.92 9.43
N ILE A 208 8.65 -4.32 8.23
CA ILE A 208 9.60 -3.30 7.80
C ILE A 208 8.96 -1.94 8.05
N ASN A 209 9.57 -1.15 8.94
CA ASN A 209 9.10 0.18 9.32
C ASN A 209 10.08 1.26 8.84
N PRO A 210 9.91 1.85 7.65
CA PRO A 210 10.76 2.94 7.18
C PRO A 210 10.76 4.14 8.14
N GLN A 211 11.95 4.67 8.39
CA GLN A 211 12.15 5.89 9.20
C GLN A 211 11.71 7.12 8.40
N ILE A 212 10.46 7.52 8.53
CA ILE A 212 9.91 8.65 7.78
C ILE A 212 10.01 9.91 8.63
N HIS A 213 11.12 10.65 8.47
CA HIS A 213 11.29 11.93 9.11
C HIS A 213 10.54 13.01 8.34
N ALA A 214 9.63 13.74 9.03
CA ALA A 214 9.02 15.02 8.62
C ALA A 214 8.74 15.23 7.11
N ALA A 215 8.59 14.20 6.31
CA ALA A 215 8.13 14.34 4.93
C ALA A 215 6.71 14.90 4.98
N GLY A 216 6.54 16.13 4.54
CA GLY A 216 5.24 16.78 4.44
C GLY A 216 4.28 15.95 3.60
N MET A 217 3.01 16.31 3.59
CA MET A 217 1.96 15.59 2.84
C MET A 217 2.20 15.60 1.32
N LEU A 218 3.04 16.53 0.83
CA LEU A 218 3.44 16.68 -0.57
C LEU A 218 4.97 16.88 -0.66
N PRO A 219 5.75 15.81 -0.53
CA PRO A 219 7.20 15.92 -0.66
C PRO A 219 7.57 16.30 -2.10
N GLY A 220 8.49 17.24 -2.28
CA GLY A 220 9.13 17.49 -3.55
C GLY A 220 10.04 16.31 -3.96
N ARG A 221 10.67 16.39 -5.15
CA ARG A 221 11.55 15.32 -5.67
C ARG A 221 12.61 14.83 -4.67
N ARG A 222 13.18 15.75 -3.86
CA ARG A 222 14.15 15.40 -2.80
C ARG A 222 13.51 14.58 -1.68
N GLY A 223 12.31 14.99 -1.23
CA GLY A 223 11.56 14.26 -0.20
C GLY A 223 11.16 12.86 -0.67
N MET A 224 10.71 12.72 -1.91
CA MET A 224 10.39 11.43 -2.52
C MET A 224 11.59 10.48 -2.52
N ARG A 225 12.76 10.94 -3.00
CA ARG A 225 13.99 10.13 -2.97
C ARG A 225 14.40 9.76 -1.54
N SER A 226 14.21 10.66 -0.59
CA SER A 226 14.48 10.40 0.83
C SER A 226 13.56 9.31 1.38
N LEU A 227 12.26 9.30 1.00
CA LEU A 227 11.32 8.26 1.39
C LEU A 227 11.70 6.90 0.79
N ILE A 228 12.02 6.86 -0.51
CA ILE A 228 12.46 5.62 -1.18
C ILE A 228 13.72 5.07 -0.49
N ARG A 229 14.72 5.91 -0.27
CA ARG A 229 15.94 5.51 0.43
C ARG A 229 15.66 5.00 1.85
N SER A 230 14.75 5.66 2.58
CA SER A 230 14.34 5.21 3.92
C SER A 230 13.72 3.82 3.90
N GLY A 231 12.88 3.53 2.89
CA GLY A 231 12.32 2.20 2.69
C GLY A 231 13.37 1.14 2.43
N GLU A 232 14.32 1.44 1.55
CA GLU A 232 15.42 0.53 1.18
C GLU A 232 16.34 0.24 2.38
N LEU A 233 16.72 1.27 3.14
CA LEU A 233 17.56 1.11 4.33
C LEU A 233 16.87 0.27 5.40
N ALA A 234 15.60 0.57 5.71
CA ALA A 234 14.84 -0.17 6.71
C ALA A 234 14.66 -1.65 6.32
N ALA A 235 14.41 -1.91 5.05
CA ALA A 235 14.28 -3.28 4.55
C ALA A 235 15.60 -4.04 4.63
N ASN A 236 16.70 -3.43 4.17
CA ASN A 236 18.02 -4.04 4.25
C ASN A 236 18.47 -4.33 5.70
N GLU A 237 18.15 -3.43 6.65
CA GLU A 237 18.41 -3.64 8.07
C GLU A 237 17.60 -4.82 8.61
N THR A 238 16.28 -4.83 8.34
CA THR A 238 15.37 -5.86 8.84
C THR A 238 15.67 -7.25 8.24
N LEU A 239 16.05 -7.32 6.95
CA LEU A 239 16.26 -8.58 6.25
C LEU A 239 17.64 -9.22 6.51
N ARG A 240 18.59 -8.47 7.06
CA ARG A 240 19.90 -9.02 7.48
C ARG A 240 19.82 -9.80 8.79
N HIS A 241 18.79 -9.52 9.61
CA HIS A 241 18.57 -10.15 10.91
C HIS A 241 17.13 -10.66 10.98
N PRO A 242 16.76 -11.68 10.16
CA PRO A 242 15.41 -12.21 10.05
C PRO A 242 14.94 -12.96 11.30
#